data_7ae1a0d212454c0f502de6d1b25ea046
#
_entry.id   7ae1a0d212454c0f502de6d1b25ea046
#
_cell.length_a   1.000
_cell.length_b   1.000
_cell.length_c   1.000
_cell.angle_alpha   90.00
_cell.angle_beta   90.00
_cell.angle_gamma   90.00
#
_symmetry.space_group_name_H-M   'P 1'
#
loop_
_entity.id
_entity.type
_entity.pdbx_description
1 polymer ?
#
loop_
_entity_poly.entity_id
_entity_poly.type
_entity_poly.pdbx_seq_one_letter_code
_entity_poly.pdbx_strand_id
1 'polypeptide(L)'
;MYRILLVEDDAALADAITQVLTAWGHEVQKVRDFRHVTEEFAEWKPQIVLMDLMLPFFNGHHWTQELRRITSVPIVYLSSASDNLNIVMAMNMGGDDFIAKPVDPAVLAAKVNAVLRRAYDMPATGNILACGEAVLDLDSAALSIHGQSIPLTRNELIILRTLMEQRGRIVSRETLMTRLWQMDEYVEENTLTVNVNRLRKKLSAAGLPGFIVTKVG
;
A
#
# COMPACT_ATOMS: atom_id res chain seq x y z
N MET A 1 9.03 -17.12 -1.78
CA MET A 1 7.66 -17.65 -1.93
C MET A 1 6.74 -16.86 -1.03
N TYR A 2 5.67 -16.26 -1.57
CA TYR A 2 4.73 -15.40 -0.87
C TYR A 2 3.31 -15.85 -1.12
N ARG A 3 2.40 -15.59 -0.17
CA ARG A 3 0.96 -15.86 -0.29
C ARG A 3 0.24 -14.63 -0.81
N ILE A 4 -0.53 -14.79 -1.87
CA ILE A 4 -1.22 -13.74 -2.60
C ILE A 4 -2.73 -14.00 -2.53
N LEU A 5 -3.52 -13.07 -2.00
CA LEU A 5 -4.98 -13.13 -2.08
C LEU A 5 -5.43 -12.40 -3.34
N LEU A 6 -6.14 -13.11 -4.21
CA LEU A 6 -6.68 -12.56 -5.45
C LEU A 6 -8.19 -12.36 -5.31
N VAL A 7 -8.62 -11.12 -5.41
CA VAL A 7 -10.02 -10.68 -5.35
C VAL A 7 -10.41 -10.18 -6.74
N GLU A 8 -10.85 -11.09 -7.59
CA GLU A 8 -11.21 -10.91 -9.00
C GLU A 8 -12.39 -11.84 -9.32
N ASP A 9 -13.48 -11.31 -9.87
CA ASP A 9 -14.71 -12.05 -10.15
C ASP A 9 -14.75 -12.66 -11.56
N ASP A 10 -13.93 -12.13 -12.49
CA ASP A 10 -13.71 -12.79 -13.79
C ASP A 10 -12.86 -14.04 -13.60
N ALA A 11 -13.50 -15.21 -13.68
CA ALA A 11 -12.85 -16.49 -13.45
C ALA A 11 -11.70 -16.76 -14.44
N ALA A 12 -11.83 -16.34 -15.70
CA ALA A 12 -10.80 -16.55 -16.72
C ALA A 12 -9.57 -15.70 -16.43
N LEU A 13 -9.76 -14.43 -16.05
CA LEU A 13 -8.68 -13.53 -15.65
C LEU A 13 -8.03 -14.00 -14.36
N ALA A 14 -8.83 -14.42 -13.36
CA ALA A 14 -8.32 -14.95 -12.09
C ALA A 14 -7.47 -16.21 -12.29
N ASP A 15 -7.86 -17.10 -13.21
CA ASP A 15 -7.07 -18.29 -13.56
C ASP A 15 -5.76 -17.92 -14.26
N ALA A 16 -5.80 -16.98 -15.20
CA ALA A 16 -4.59 -16.50 -15.89
C ALA A 16 -3.60 -15.86 -14.92
N ILE A 17 -4.07 -14.96 -14.04
CA ILE A 17 -3.25 -14.32 -12.99
C ILE A 17 -2.65 -15.38 -12.06
N THR A 18 -3.47 -16.34 -11.61
CA THR A 18 -3.02 -17.42 -10.73
C THR A 18 -1.90 -18.24 -11.39
N GLN A 19 -2.08 -18.63 -12.66
CA GLN A 19 -1.08 -19.39 -13.40
C GLN A 19 0.26 -18.64 -13.49
N VAL A 20 0.22 -17.35 -13.84
CA VAL A 20 1.43 -16.52 -13.94
C VAL A 20 2.14 -16.45 -12.60
N LEU A 21 1.44 -16.10 -11.53
CA LEU A 21 2.07 -15.90 -10.22
C LEU A 21 2.57 -17.20 -9.59
N THR A 22 1.87 -18.30 -9.83
CA THR A 22 2.32 -19.64 -9.40
C THR A 22 3.60 -20.07 -10.16
N ALA A 23 3.69 -19.78 -11.46
CA ALA A 23 4.91 -20.01 -12.24
C ALA A 23 6.11 -19.21 -11.72
N TRP A 24 5.87 -18.05 -11.07
CA TRP A 24 6.89 -17.25 -10.40
C TRP A 24 7.17 -17.66 -8.95
N GLY A 25 6.60 -18.78 -8.49
CA GLY A 25 6.87 -19.37 -7.18
C GLY A 25 6.06 -18.78 -6.02
N HIS A 26 4.92 -18.18 -6.30
CA HIS A 26 4.00 -17.69 -5.27
C HIS A 26 2.84 -18.66 -5.03
N GLU A 27 2.24 -18.60 -3.86
CA GLU A 27 0.95 -19.26 -3.58
C GLU A 27 -0.18 -18.25 -3.80
N VAL A 28 -1.19 -18.63 -4.58
CA VAL A 28 -2.33 -17.75 -4.88
C VAL A 28 -3.62 -18.40 -4.40
N GLN A 29 -4.36 -17.69 -3.56
CA GLN A 29 -5.73 -18.03 -3.22
C GLN A 29 -6.68 -17.04 -3.86
N LYS A 30 -7.66 -17.54 -4.62
CA LYS A 30 -8.78 -16.75 -5.12
C LYS A 30 -9.84 -16.62 -4.03
N VAL A 31 -10.41 -15.45 -3.84
CA VAL A 31 -11.55 -15.24 -2.96
C VAL A 31 -12.75 -16.05 -3.50
N ARG A 32 -13.47 -16.72 -2.62
CA ARG A 32 -14.63 -17.57 -2.94
C ARG A 32 -15.95 -16.84 -2.70
N ASP A 33 -16.00 -16.03 -1.64
CA ASP A 33 -17.20 -15.25 -1.31
C ASP A 33 -16.84 -13.76 -1.21
N PHE A 34 -17.27 -13.01 -2.22
CA PHE A 34 -17.07 -11.56 -2.30
C PHE A 34 -17.86 -10.73 -1.26
N ARG A 35 -18.58 -11.39 -0.35
CA ARG A 35 -19.22 -10.76 0.81
C ARG A 35 -18.37 -10.84 2.07
N HIS A 36 -17.34 -11.71 2.08
CA HIS A 36 -16.55 -12.06 3.26
C HIS A 36 -15.02 -11.99 2.99
N VAL A 37 -14.58 -11.00 2.21
CA VAL A 37 -13.15 -10.85 1.82
C VAL A 37 -12.23 -10.68 3.03
N THR A 38 -12.68 -9.97 4.06
CA THR A 38 -11.89 -9.76 5.29
C THR A 38 -11.70 -11.03 6.10
N GLU A 39 -12.69 -11.92 6.11
CA GLU A 39 -12.62 -13.20 6.78
C GLU A 39 -11.64 -14.14 6.07
N GLU A 40 -11.74 -14.25 4.74
CA GLU A 40 -10.81 -15.05 3.94
C GLU A 40 -9.38 -14.50 4.04
N PHE A 41 -9.21 -13.17 4.08
CA PHE A 41 -7.92 -12.54 4.35
C PHE A 41 -7.34 -12.95 5.70
N ALA A 42 -8.15 -12.89 6.76
CA ALA A 42 -7.71 -13.22 8.11
C ALA A 42 -7.34 -14.70 8.27
N GLU A 43 -8.05 -15.59 7.59
CA GLU A 43 -7.79 -17.03 7.56
C GLU A 43 -6.51 -17.36 6.79
N TRP A 44 -6.37 -16.83 5.57
CA TRP A 44 -5.25 -17.13 4.67
C TRP A 44 -3.96 -16.40 5.06
N LYS A 45 -4.04 -15.22 5.69
CA LYS A 45 -2.92 -14.35 6.07
C LYS A 45 -1.97 -14.10 4.89
N PRO A 46 -2.45 -13.48 3.79
CA PRO A 46 -1.64 -13.18 2.63
C PRO A 46 -0.60 -12.09 2.94
N GLN A 47 0.41 -12.00 2.11
CA GLN A 47 1.45 -10.97 2.16
C GLN A 47 1.23 -9.88 1.09
N ILE A 48 0.28 -10.07 0.19
CA ILE A 48 -0.18 -9.08 -0.77
C ILE A 48 -1.60 -9.42 -1.19
N VAL A 49 -2.39 -8.40 -1.48
CA VAL A 49 -3.73 -8.53 -2.04
C VAL A 49 -3.75 -7.92 -3.45
N LEU A 50 -4.22 -8.68 -4.42
CA LEU A 50 -4.60 -8.16 -5.73
C LEU A 50 -6.11 -7.95 -5.72
N MET A 51 -6.56 -6.73 -5.96
CA MET A 51 -7.93 -6.30 -5.76
C MET A 51 -8.53 -5.71 -7.03
N ASP A 52 -9.54 -6.34 -7.59
CA ASP A 52 -10.32 -5.68 -8.63
C ASP A 52 -11.14 -4.52 -8.05
N LEU A 53 -11.26 -3.46 -8.80
CA LEU A 53 -12.11 -2.32 -8.45
C LEU A 53 -13.59 -2.63 -8.63
N MET A 54 -13.92 -3.41 -9.65
CA MET A 54 -15.30 -3.73 -10.05
C MET A 54 -15.68 -5.13 -9.60
N LEU A 55 -16.16 -5.25 -8.38
CA LEU A 55 -16.54 -6.52 -7.78
C LEU A 55 -18.06 -6.59 -7.55
N PRO A 56 -18.65 -7.79 -7.50
CA PRO A 56 -20.03 -7.98 -7.11
C PRO A 56 -20.22 -7.60 -5.63
N PHE A 57 -21.43 -7.12 -5.27
CA PHE A 57 -21.87 -6.69 -3.94
C PHE A 57 -21.17 -5.41 -3.43
N PHE A 58 -19.88 -5.44 -3.17
CA PHE A 58 -19.08 -4.30 -2.71
C PHE A 58 -17.86 -4.12 -3.60
N ASN A 59 -17.57 -2.89 -4.00
CA ASN A 59 -16.43 -2.59 -4.87
C ASN A 59 -15.08 -2.75 -4.14
N GLY A 60 -13.98 -2.79 -4.90
CA GLY A 60 -12.65 -2.93 -4.34
C GLY A 60 -12.24 -1.82 -3.37
N HIS A 61 -12.80 -0.61 -3.51
CA HIS A 61 -12.56 0.48 -2.57
C HIS A 61 -13.11 0.20 -1.18
N HIS A 62 -14.32 -0.37 -1.10
CA HIS A 62 -14.93 -0.78 0.16
C HIS A 62 -14.03 -1.80 0.86
N TRP A 63 -13.63 -2.86 0.16
CA TRP A 63 -12.77 -3.89 0.73
C TRP A 63 -11.40 -3.37 1.15
N THR A 64 -10.84 -2.45 0.39
CA THR A 64 -9.58 -1.79 0.80
C THR A 64 -9.74 -1.02 2.10
N GLN A 65 -10.84 -0.29 2.28
CA GLN A 65 -11.07 0.43 3.54
C GLN A 65 -11.23 -0.53 4.72
N GLU A 66 -11.97 -1.63 4.55
CA GLU A 66 -12.12 -2.64 5.61
C GLU A 66 -10.78 -3.32 5.93
N LEU A 67 -10.02 -3.73 4.92
CA LEU A 67 -8.69 -4.31 5.10
C LEU A 67 -7.73 -3.33 5.80
N ARG A 68 -7.75 -2.04 5.45
CA ARG A 68 -6.88 -1.02 6.06
C ARG A 68 -7.17 -0.74 7.54
N ARG A 69 -8.32 -1.20 8.06
CA ARG A 69 -8.61 -1.16 9.51
C ARG A 69 -7.84 -2.23 10.29
N ILE A 70 -7.46 -3.32 9.63
CA ILE A 70 -6.89 -4.50 10.27
C ILE A 70 -5.47 -4.84 9.78
N THR A 71 -5.02 -4.28 8.65
CA THR A 71 -3.71 -4.65 8.08
C THR A 71 -3.05 -3.51 7.31
N SER A 72 -1.70 -3.56 7.24
CA SER A 72 -0.84 -2.77 6.34
C SER A 72 -0.32 -3.57 5.14
N VAL A 73 -0.76 -4.82 4.95
CA VAL A 73 -0.37 -5.66 3.81
C VAL A 73 -0.59 -4.92 2.50
N PRO A 74 0.37 -4.94 1.56
CA PRO A 74 0.23 -4.26 0.28
C PRO A 74 -1.04 -4.67 -0.48
N ILE A 75 -1.73 -3.69 -1.06
CA ILE A 75 -2.90 -3.88 -1.92
C ILE A 75 -2.60 -3.29 -3.28
N VAL A 76 -2.60 -4.13 -4.31
CA VAL A 76 -2.41 -3.72 -5.71
C VAL A 76 -3.73 -3.87 -6.43
N TYR A 77 -4.20 -2.77 -7.04
CA TYR A 77 -5.45 -2.79 -7.77
C TYR A 77 -5.30 -3.35 -9.19
N LEU A 78 -6.32 -4.08 -9.61
CA LEU A 78 -6.55 -4.43 -11.01
C LEU A 78 -7.62 -3.46 -11.55
N SER A 79 -7.30 -2.66 -12.57
CA SER A 79 -8.18 -1.58 -13.04
C SER A 79 -8.21 -1.50 -14.56
N SER A 80 -9.37 -1.19 -15.13
CA SER A 80 -9.45 -0.85 -16.56
C SER A 80 -8.78 0.50 -16.83
N ALA A 81 -8.04 0.61 -17.91
CA ALA A 81 -7.25 1.81 -18.28
C ALA A 81 -8.11 3.09 -18.51
N SER A 82 -9.43 2.94 -18.63
CA SER A 82 -10.39 4.05 -18.79
C SER A 82 -10.75 4.76 -17.48
N ASP A 83 -10.29 4.24 -16.33
CA ASP A 83 -10.75 4.66 -15.00
C ASP A 83 -9.74 5.52 -14.25
N ASN A 84 -9.11 6.50 -14.89
CA ASN A 84 -8.14 7.39 -14.23
C ASN A 84 -8.67 7.99 -12.92
N LEU A 85 -9.96 8.33 -12.86
CA LEU A 85 -10.58 8.84 -11.63
C LEU A 85 -10.68 7.79 -10.54
N ASN A 86 -10.98 6.54 -10.90
CA ASN A 86 -11.07 5.43 -9.97
C ASN A 86 -9.68 4.99 -9.48
N ILE A 87 -8.65 5.07 -10.31
CA ILE A 87 -7.26 4.81 -9.93
C ILE A 87 -6.81 5.83 -8.86
N VAL A 88 -7.06 7.11 -9.08
CA VAL A 88 -6.76 8.17 -8.11
C VAL A 88 -7.50 7.94 -6.80
N MET A 89 -8.80 7.60 -6.87
CA MET A 89 -9.59 7.26 -5.68
C MET A 89 -9.04 6.01 -4.98
N ALA A 90 -8.66 4.99 -5.73
CA ALA A 90 -8.11 3.73 -5.22
C ALA A 90 -6.81 3.94 -4.44
N MET A 91 -5.88 4.71 -5.01
CA MET A 91 -4.63 5.08 -4.35
C MET A 91 -4.89 5.95 -3.11
N ASN A 92 -5.86 6.86 -3.20
CA ASN A 92 -6.30 7.69 -2.08
C ASN A 92 -6.92 6.88 -0.93
N MET A 93 -7.51 5.74 -1.20
CA MET A 93 -8.13 4.87 -0.20
C MET A 93 -7.19 3.84 0.44
N GLY A 94 -5.92 3.83 0.06
CA GLY A 94 -4.90 2.98 0.69
C GLY A 94 -4.33 1.90 -0.22
N GLY A 95 -4.56 1.96 -1.52
CA GLY A 95 -3.83 1.16 -2.50
C GLY A 95 -2.34 1.52 -2.52
N ASP A 96 -1.50 0.54 -2.78
CA ASP A 96 -0.05 0.71 -2.86
C ASP A 96 0.45 0.80 -4.31
N ASP A 97 -0.25 0.15 -5.24
CA ASP A 97 0.02 0.18 -6.69
C ASP A 97 -1.23 -0.23 -7.48
N PHE A 98 -1.18 -0.12 -8.80
CA PHE A 98 -2.22 -0.63 -9.68
C PHE A 98 -1.65 -1.31 -10.93
N ILE A 99 -2.42 -2.21 -11.53
CA ILE A 99 -2.11 -2.90 -12.78
C ILE A 99 -3.29 -2.68 -13.73
N ALA A 100 -3.00 -2.12 -14.90
CA ALA A 100 -4.05 -1.86 -15.89
C ALA A 100 -4.53 -3.17 -16.56
N LYS A 101 -5.83 -3.29 -16.75
CA LYS A 101 -6.44 -4.32 -17.59
C LYS A 101 -6.45 -3.83 -19.07
N PRO A 102 -6.12 -4.67 -20.06
CA PRO A 102 -5.81 -6.10 -19.93
C PRO A 102 -4.46 -6.35 -19.25
N VAL A 103 -4.44 -7.35 -18.36
CA VAL A 103 -3.27 -7.65 -17.53
C VAL A 103 -2.18 -8.31 -18.36
N ASP A 104 -1.07 -7.61 -18.56
CA ASP A 104 0.13 -8.19 -19.15
C ASP A 104 0.86 -9.08 -18.13
N PRO A 105 1.18 -10.35 -18.46
CA PRO A 105 1.82 -11.28 -17.54
C PRO A 105 3.17 -10.80 -17.01
N ALA A 106 3.99 -10.15 -17.86
CA ALA A 106 5.30 -9.67 -17.46
C ALA A 106 5.19 -8.44 -16.53
N VAL A 107 4.26 -7.53 -16.82
CA VAL A 107 3.97 -6.36 -15.98
C VAL A 107 3.40 -6.81 -14.62
N LEU A 108 2.47 -7.77 -14.61
CA LEU A 108 1.92 -8.35 -13.38
C LEU A 108 3.04 -8.90 -12.48
N ALA A 109 3.86 -9.80 -13.03
CA ALA A 109 4.94 -10.42 -12.27
C ALA A 109 5.96 -9.38 -11.77
N ALA A 110 6.36 -8.44 -12.63
CA ALA A 110 7.31 -7.40 -12.26
C ALA A 110 6.78 -6.50 -11.12
N LYS A 111 5.53 -6.05 -11.22
CA LYS A 111 4.91 -5.18 -10.19
C LYS A 111 4.70 -5.92 -8.87
N VAL A 112 4.14 -7.13 -8.90
CA VAL A 112 3.94 -7.95 -7.70
C VAL A 112 5.26 -8.21 -6.99
N ASN A 113 6.30 -8.65 -7.72
CA ASN A 113 7.62 -8.88 -7.15
C ASN A 113 8.26 -7.59 -6.61
N ALA A 114 8.10 -6.47 -7.32
CA ALA A 114 8.61 -5.18 -6.84
C ALA A 114 7.94 -4.75 -5.52
N VAL A 115 6.62 -4.90 -5.40
CA VAL A 115 5.87 -4.58 -4.19
C VAL A 115 6.29 -5.51 -3.04
N LEU A 116 6.37 -6.83 -3.27
CA LEU A 116 6.78 -7.81 -2.26
C LEU A 116 8.22 -7.59 -1.79
N ARG A 117 9.17 -7.39 -2.72
CA ARG A 117 10.56 -7.09 -2.37
C ARG A 117 10.67 -5.86 -1.48
N ARG A 118 9.93 -4.81 -1.76
CA ARG A 118 9.94 -3.58 -0.97
C ARG A 118 9.29 -3.77 0.41
N ALA A 119 8.26 -4.60 0.49
CA ALA A 119 7.55 -4.86 1.74
C ALA A 119 8.30 -5.83 2.66
N TYR A 120 9.07 -6.80 2.08
CA TYR A 120 9.58 -7.94 2.85
C TYR A 120 11.06 -8.27 2.62
N ASP A 121 11.64 -7.96 1.45
CA ASP A 121 13.00 -8.41 1.10
C ASP A 121 14.07 -7.30 1.21
N MET A 122 13.72 -6.11 1.66
CA MET A 122 14.75 -5.12 1.97
C MET A 122 15.53 -5.58 3.21
N PRO A 123 16.87 -5.67 3.14
CA PRO A 123 17.65 -6.20 4.24
C PRO A 123 17.41 -5.40 5.51
N ALA A 124 17.17 -6.11 6.59
CA ALA A 124 17.10 -5.58 7.95
C ALA A 124 18.48 -5.06 8.38
N THR A 125 18.87 -3.93 7.86
CA THR A 125 19.96 -3.13 8.44
C THR A 125 19.29 -2.14 9.36
N GLY A 126 19.31 -2.42 10.66
CA GLY A 126 18.84 -1.64 11.81
C GLY A 126 18.23 -0.25 11.52
N ASN A 127 17.19 -0.21 10.76
CA ASN A 127 16.59 1.00 10.20
C ASN A 127 15.52 1.56 11.15
N ILE A 128 15.95 1.96 12.31
CA ILE A 128 15.09 2.69 13.25
C ILE A 128 15.40 4.18 13.12
N LEU A 129 14.40 4.98 12.79
CA LEU A 129 14.49 6.42 12.83
C LEU A 129 13.73 6.93 14.06
N ALA A 130 14.40 7.68 14.93
CA ALA A 130 13.78 8.29 16.11
C ALA A 130 13.66 9.81 15.95
N CYS A 131 12.50 10.35 16.29
CA CYS A 131 12.24 11.78 16.30
C CYS A 131 11.35 12.14 17.49
N GLY A 132 11.95 12.62 18.59
CA GLY A 132 11.26 12.80 19.86
C GLY A 132 10.74 11.45 20.36
N GLU A 133 9.44 11.37 20.65
CA GLU A 133 8.79 10.16 21.13
C GLU A 133 8.36 9.20 20.02
N ALA A 134 8.51 9.62 18.76
CA ALA A 134 8.17 8.80 17.60
C ALA A 134 9.37 7.95 17.17
N VAL A 135 9.19 6.65 17.11
CA VAL A 135 10.17 5.67 16.64
C VAL A 135 9.61 4.96 15.43
N LEU A 136 10.19 5.22 14.27
CA LEU A 136 9.81 4.59 13.00
C LEU A 136 10.68 3.38 12.77
N ASP A 137 10.08 2.22 12.76
CA ASP A 137 10.69 0.96 12.34
C ASP A 137 10.39 0.75 10.85
N LEU A 138 11.44 0.80 10.04
CA LEU A 138 11.34 0.68 8.60
C LEU A 138 11.14 -0.77 8.15
N ASP A 139 11.53 -1.73 8.97
CA ASP A 139 11.43 -3.16 8.66
C ASP A 139 10.00 -3.66 8.88
N SER A 140 9.38 -3.27 9.98
CA SER A 140 7.99 -3.62 10.27
C SER A 140 6.97 -2.66 9.65
N ALA A 141 7.44 -1.59 8.98
CA ALA A 141 6.60 -0.50 8.47
C ALA A 141 5.65 0.05 9.55
N ALA A 142 6.14 0.22 10.76
CA ALA A 142 5.36 0.65 11.91
C ALA A 142 5.98 1.86 12.60
N LEU A 143 5.12 2.75 13.05
CA LEU A 143 5.50 3.88 13.90
C LEU A 143 5.09 3.56 15.35
N SER A 144 6.04 3.57 16.26
CA SER A 144 5.80 3.43 17.69
C SER A 144 5.79 4.78 18.38
N ILE A 145 4.74 5.07 19.14
CA ILE A 145 4.57 6.31 19.93
C ILE A 145 4.01 5.87 21.30
N HIS A 146 4.68 6.23 22.38
CA HIS A 146 4.27 5.85 23.76
C HIS A 146 3.96 4.36 23.93
N GLY A 147 4.68 3.48 23.22
CA GLY A 147 4.45 2.04 23.25
C GLY A 147 3.27 1.54 22.39
N GLN A 148 2.54 2.43 21.73
CA GLN A 148 1.55 2.08 20.72
C GLN A 148 2.22 1.89 19.36
N SER A 149 1.97 0.76 18.70
CA SER A 149 2.42 0.50 17.32
C SER A 149 1.32 0.88 16.33
N ILE A 150 1.67 1.71 15.35
CA ILE A 150 0.77 2.22 14.32
C ILE A 150 1.27 1.72 12.98
N PRO A 151 0.55 0.82 12.31
CA PRO A 151 0.96 0.32 11.01
C PRO A 151 0.84 1.42 9.95
N LEU A 152 1.85 1.48 9.08
CA LEU A 152 1.91 2.42 7.98
C LEU A 152 1.75 1.69 6.65
N THR A 153 1.03 2.29 5.72
CA THR A 153 1.08 1.85 4.33
C THR A 153 2.44 2.24 3.74
N ARG A 154 2.80 1.64 2.63
CA ARG A 154 4.06 1.89 1.96
C ARG A 154 4.31 3.38 1.67
N ASN A 155 3.32 4.07 1.11
CA ASN A 155 3.45 5.49 0.77
C ASN A 155 3.57 6.35 2.03
N GLU A 156 2.83 6.03 3.08
CA GLU A 156 2.96 6.68 4.39
C GLU A 156 4.36 6.48 4.98
N LEU A 157 4.91 5.27 4.87
CA LEU A 157 6.27 4.94 5.33
C LEU A 157 7.32 5.76 4.58
N ILE A 158 7.26 5.80 3.24
CA ILE A 158 8.22 6.55 2.41
C ILE A 158 8.18 8.04 2.77
N ILE A 159 6.99 8.61 2.87
CA ILE A 159 6.80 10.02 3.21
C ILE A 159 7.35 10.30 4.62
N LEU A 160 6.94 9.51 5.61
CA LEU A 160 7.35 9.72 6.99
C LEU A 160 8.85 9.52 7.18
N ARG A 161 9.43 8.48 6.58
CA ARG A 161 10.87 8.24 6.52
C ARG A 161 11.61 9.47 5.98
N THR A 162 11.21 9.95 4.80
CA THR A 162 11.87 11.10 4.15
C THR A 162 11.83 12.35 5.03
N LEU A 163 10.70 12.59 5.69
CA LEU A 163 10.54 13.71 6.62
C LEU A 163 11.42 13.55 7.87
N MET A 164 11.48 12.34 8.44
CA MET A 164 12.29 12.07 9.64
C MET A 164 13.79 12.07 9.35
N GLU A 165 14.25 11.61 8.20
CA GLU A 165 15.64 11.70 7.74
C GLU A 165 16.10 13.16 7.60
N GLN A 166 15.20 14.05 7.24
CA GLN A 166 15.46 15.48 7.06
C GLN A 166 14.84 16.34 8.16
N ARG A 167 14.70 15.81 9.36
CA ARG A 167 14.09 16.53 10.48
C ARG A 167 14.74 17.90 10.70
N GLY A 168 13.90 18.89 11.00
CA GLY A 168 14.36 20.27 11.20
C GLY A 168 14.63 21.04 9.90
N ARG A 169 14.49 20.40 8.74
CA ARG A 169 14.60 21.03 7.42
C ARG A 169 13.26 21.03 6.71
N ILE A 170 13.10 21.95 5.78
CA ILE A 170 11.93 21.97 4.89
C ILE A 170 12.18 20.94 3.78
N VAL A 171 11.26 20.00 3.65
CA VAL A 171 11.24 19.03 2.54
C VAL A 171 10.22 19.51 1.52
N SER A 172 10.65 19.73 0.29
CA SER A 172 9.75 20.18 -0.78
C SER A 172 8.79 19.06 -1.22
N ARG A 173 7.63 19.46 -1.75
CA ARG A 173 6.69 18.51 -2.37
C ARG A 173 7.36 17.71 -3.47
N GLU A 174 8.16 18.36 -4.29
CA GLU A 174 8.92 17.74 -5.37
C GLU A 174 9.87 16.64 -4.85
N THR A 175 10.60 16.90 -3.75
CA THR A 175 11.44 15.89 -3.11
C THR A 175 10.64 14.67 -2.65
N LEU A 176 9.47 14.86 -2.04
CA LEU A 176 8.60 13.78 -1.61
C LEU A 176 8.05 13.01 -2.83
N MET A 177 7.63 13.71 -3.86
CA MET A 177 7.16 13.10 -5.11
C MET A 177 8.28 12.29 -5.79
N THR A 178 9.49 12.83 -5.89
CA THR A 178 10.65 12.11 -6.45
C THR A 178 10.92 10.82 -5.67
N ARG A 179 10.86 10.85 -4.34
CA ARG A 179 11.02 9.64 -3.52
C ARG A 179 9.91 8.61 -3.73
N LEU A 180 8.68 9.06 -3.91
CA LEU A 180 7.56 8.19 -4.25
C LEU A 180 7.73 7.63 -5.67
N TRP A 181 8.11 8.45 -6.66
CA TRP A 181 8.33 8.03 -8.05
C TRP A 181 9.54 7.08 -8.23
N GLN A 182 10.63 7.27 -7.51
CA GLN A 182 11.74 6.31 -7.50
C GLN A 182 11.31 4.90 -7.11
N MET A 183 10.17 4.82 -6.46
CA MET A 183 9.57 3.58 -6.00
C MET A 183 8.35 3.18 -6.84
N ASP A 184 7.78 4.10 -7.65
CA ASP A 184 6.57 3.88 -8.45
C ASP A 184 6.43 4.96 -9.54
N GLU A 185 6.42 4.60 -10.83
CA GLU A 185 6.44 5.55 -11.95
C GLU A 185 5.17 6.39 -12.11
N TYR A 186 4.09 6.09 -11.37
CA TYR A 186 2.78 6.71 -11.53
C TYR A 186 2.15 7.22 -10.22
N VAL A 187 2.89 8.01 -9.44
CA VAL A 187 2.31 8.68 -8.27
C VAL A 187 1.88 10.09 -8.66
N GLU A 188 0.58 10.37 -8.64
CA GLU A 188 0.05 11.71 -8.87
C GLU A 188 0.22 12.63 -7.64
N GLU A 189 0.27 13.95 -7.87
CA GLU A 189 0.39 14.96 -6.80
C GLU A 189 -0.70 14.84 -5.72
N ASN A 190 -1.91 14.44 -6.11
CA ASN A 190 -3.02 14.21 -5.19
C ASN A 190 -2.73 13.09 -4.18
N THR A 191 -2.01 12.05 -4.60
CA THR A 191 -1.61 10.93 -3.74
C THR A 191 -0.75 11.40 -2.57
N LEU A 192 0.19 12.32 -2.81
CA LEU A 192 1.00 12.90 -1.74
C LEU A 192 0.13 13.63 -0.72
N THR A 193 -0.75 14.51 -1.16
CA THR A 193 -1.62 15.31 -0.27
C THR A 193 -2.47 14.43 0.63
N VAL A 194 -3.04 13.37 0.07
CA VAL A 194 -3.90 12.43 0.83
C VAL A 194 -3.10 11.64 1.84
N ASN A 195 -1.94 11.09 1.45
CA ASN A 195 -1.11 10.31 2.37
C ASN A 195 -0.55 11.19 3.51
N VAL A 196 -0.15 12.44 3.23
CA VAL A 196 0.25 13.39 4.27
C VAL A 196 -0.90 13.68 5.24
N ASN A 197 -2.12 13.86 4.74
CA ASN A 197 -3.30 14.09 5.60
C ASN A 197 -3.64 12.86 6.45
N ARG A 198 -3.48 11.64 5.91
CA ARG A 198 -3.65 10.39 6.68
C ARG A 198 -2.61 10.26 7.78
N LEU A 199 -1.34 10.50 7.45
CA LEU A 199 -0.26 10.51 8.43
C LEU A 199 -0.56 11.50 9.57
N ARG A 200 -0.99 12.72 9.24
CA ARG A 200 -1.37 13.71 10.25
C ARG A 200 -2.48 13.22 11.17
N LYS A 201 -3.50 12.59 10.62
CA LYS A 201 -4.59 11.99 11.41
C LYS A 201 -4.08 10.89 12.33
N LYS A 202 -3.26 9.96 11.83
CA LYS A 202 -2.67 8.88 12.62
C LYS A 202 -1.79 9.43 13.75
N LEU A 203 -0.91 10.39 13.44
CA LEU A 203 -0.03 11.03 14.42
C LEU A 203 -0.81 11.80 15.48
N SER A 204 -1.83 12.57 15.08
CA SER A 204 -2.70 13.30 16.03
C SER A 204 -3.47 12.37 16.96
N ALA A 205 -4.00 11.26 16.42
CA ALA A 205 -4.70 10.25 17.21
C ALA A 205 -3.76 9.56 18.23
N ALA A 206 -2.48 9.47 17.92
CA ALA A 206 -1.44 8.89 18.78
C ALA A 206 -0.78 9.90 19.73
N GLY A 207 -1.29 11.12 19.83
CA GLY A 207 -0.80 12.12 20.78
C GLY A 207 0.28 13.06 20.24
N LEU A 208 0.57 13.03 18.95
CA LEU A 208 1.55 13.92 18.31
C LEU A 208 0.88 14.88 17.29
N PRO A 209 -0.01 15.79 17.72
CA PRO A 209 -0.58 16.80 16.85
C PRO A 209 0.54 17.76 16.37
N GLY A 210 0.54 18.12 15.09
CA GLY A 210 1.53 19.05 14.54
C GLY A 210 2.93 18.47 14.27
N PHE A 211 3.11 17.15 14.34
CA PHE A 211 4.36 16.49 13.99
C PHE A 211 4.79 16.74 12.53
N ILE A 212 3.83 16.81 11.61
CA ILE A 212 4.04 17.20 10.21
C ILE A 212 3.39 18.55 9.97
N VAL A 213 4.19 19.59 9.74
CA VAL A 213 3.74 20.95 9.48
C VAL A 213 3.96 21.31 8.01
N THR A 214 3.00 21.98 7.39
CA THR A 214 3.19 22.59 6.07
C THR A 214 3.66 24.02 6.25
N LYS A 215 4.77 24.38 5.61
CA LYS A 215 5.15 25.77 5.43
C LYS A 215 4.76 26.20 4.01
N VAL A 216 4.01 27.28 3.94
CA VAL A 216 3.70 27.95 2.68
C VAL A 216 4.88 28.90 2.43
N GLY A 217 5.51 28.77 1.27
CA GLY A 217 6.57 29.66 0.80
C GLY A 217 5.99 30.91 0.15
#